data_620cc6c74c9ff3cb6ef4a715b1d7f440
#
_entry.id   620cc6c74c9ff3cb6ef4a715b1d7f440
#
_cell.length_a   1.000
_cell.length_b   1.000
_cell.length_c   1.000
_cell.angle_alpha   90.00
_cell.angle_beta   90.00
_cell.angle_gamma   90.00
#
_symmetry.space_group_name_H-M   'P 1'
#
loop_
_entity.id
_entity.type
_entity.pdbx_description
1 polymer ?
#
loop_
_entity_poly.entity_id
_entity_poly.type
_entity_poly.pdbx_seq_one_letter_code
_entity_poly.pdbx_strand_id
1 'polypeptide(L)'
;VKKIFLLVLILPILVFGGLKGALWYFSKSAMDDLAKKVSSFVDLRYEKIETSLQGSVSINDIALYSALIDDTIKIKSLKLTTNDVFSLLTLHSKLKKNKIPESMLIHIQGIEMDMEGNIAKTLTSPDTPLTMADNIATLACGNTKRFDAKVLQDMGYETIFADFIFQYQFDESQGSLDLTLIENLDRLFSIKLNATVNNIRRLPRITSLTSLPKIGKVSLNYDDDSLASRKIQYCAKQNKSTQDEYIDKHVTLFDQYLQQLGINLGSDLLGAYKDSLKEPGNIDLTLDLRGIDDYMELAQIPIPDLIHNLSTELKVNDKKIGMHRLNINKDQFMQMALGHSKKAIIVSDPNVKPDKPAKAFHTISRTQLIKYNKHQVIIKTKNGKTYQGQLQVTKDRRFKYAVSSRTRGGQVSYHVDLEDIKSAQVYY
;
A
#
# COMPACT_ATOMS: atom_id res chain seq x y z
N VAL A 1 -22.88 -23.96 57.47
CA VAL A 1 -23.10 -22.64 56.85
C VAL A 1 -21.77 -21.96 56.49
N LYS A 2 -20.77 -21.82 57.38
CA LYS A 2 -19.46 -21.20 57.11
C LYS A 2 -18.66 -21.86 55.95
N LYS A 3 -18.67 -23.21 55.87
CA LYS A 3 -17.95 -23.94 54.80
C LYS A 3 -18.59 -23.76 53.44
N ILE A 4 -19.94 -23.67 53.36
CA ILE A 4 -20.69 -23.43 52.11
C ILE A 4 -20.45 -22.00 51.65
N PHE A 5 -20.45 -21.02 52.56
CA PHE A 5 -20.17 -19.63 52.26
C PHE A 5 -18.73 -19.43 51.71
N LEU A 6 -17.75 -20.12 52.34
CA LEU A 6 -16.36 -20.11 51.86
C LEU A 6 -16.23 -20.71 50.46
N LEU A 7 -16.95 -21.80 50.18
CA LEU A 7 -16.93 -22.47 48.86
C LEU A 7 -17.58 -21.63 47.77
N VAL A 8 -18.68 -20.94 48.09
CA VAL A 8 -19.35 -19.99 47.18
C VAL A 8 -18.48 -18.76 46.84
N LEU A 9 -17.60 -18.38 47.78
CA LEU A 9 -16.70 -17.23 47.56
C LEU A 9 -15.40 -17.61 46.83
N ILE A 10 -14.86 -18.83 47.11
CA ILE A 10 -13.61 -19.30 46.49
C ILE A 10 -13.83 -19.82 45.07
N LEU A 11 -14.95 -20.50 44.80
CA LEU A 11 -15.21 -21.12 43.51
C LEU A 11 -15.20 -20.09 42.33
N PRO A 12 -15.87 -18.93 42.41
CA PRO A 12 -15.76 -17.91 41.40
C PRO A 12 -14.33 -17.39 41.18
N ILE A 13 -13.57 -17.19 42.28
CA ILE A 13 -12.19 -16.71 42.21
C ILE A 13 -11.31 -17.73 41.47
N LEU A 14 -11.47 -19.03 41.73
CA LEU A 14 -10.75 -20.08 41.01
C LEU A 14 -11.16 -20.19 39.56
N VAL A 15 -12.46 -20.05 39.23
CA VAL A 15 -12.95 -20.09 37.84
C VAL A 15 -12.45 -18.88 37.08
N PHE A 16 -12.60 -17.66 37.59
CA PHE A 16 -12.14 -16.45 36.95
C PHE A 16 -10.63 -16.36 36.84
N GLY A 17 -9.89 -16.75 37.88
CA GLY A 17 -8.44 -16.84 37.89
C GLY A 17 -7.92 -17.88 36.89
N GLY A 18 -8.58 -19.05 36.84
CA GLY A 18 -8.27 -20.11 35.88
C GLY A 18 -8.50 -19.71 34.45
N LEU A 19 -9.65 -19.04 34.14
CA LEU A 19 -9.94 -18.51 32.80
C LEU A 19 -8.94 -17.43 32.37
N LYS A 20 -8.60 -16.51 33.28
CA LYS A 20 -7.62 -15.45 32.99
C LYS A 20 -6.22 -16.04 32.76
N GLY A 21 -5.83 -17.02 33.58
CA GLY A 21 -4.56 -17.75 33.43
C GLY A 21 -4.50 -18.53 32.10
N ALA A 22 -5.59 -19.22 31.75
CA ALA A 22 -5.68 -19.93 30.47
C ALA A 22 -5.57 -18.97 29.26
N LEU A 23 -6.29 -17.85 29.25
CA LEU A 23 -6.19 -16.83 28.22
C LEU A 23 -4.76 -16.31 28.07
N TRP A 24 -4.13 -15.99 29.19
CA TRP A 24 -2.75 -15.51 29.19
C TRP A 24 -1.80 -16.57 28.61
N TYR A 25 -1.93 -17.81 29.02
CA TYR A 25 -1.09 -18.91 28.55
C TYR A 25 -1.26 -19.17 27.06
N PHE A 26 -2.52 -19.22 26.56
CA PHE A 26 -2.78 -19.40 25.12
C PHE A 26 -2.26 -18.21 24.29
N SER A 27 -2.45 -16.99 24.79
CA SER A 27 -1.95 -15.79 24.11
C SER A 27 -0.43 -15.75 24.06
N LYS A 28 0.22 -16.11 25.18
CA LYS A 28 1.68 -16.22 25.24
C LYS A 28 2.21 -17.28 24.28
N SER A 29 1.61 -18.48 24.28
CA SER A 29 1.99 -19.55 23.38
C SER A 29 1.83 -19.17 21.92
N ALA A 30 0.73 -18.48 21.56
CA ALA A 30 0.50 -17.99 20.20
C ALA A 30 1.55 -16.96 19.77
N MET A 31 1.94 -16.05 20.66
CA MET A 31 2.98 -15.07 20.39
C MET A 31 4.37 -15.70 20.28
N ASP A 32 4.70 -16.65 21.16
CA ASP A 32 5.97 -17.37 21.09
C ASP A 32 6.07 -18.20 19.79
N ASP A 33 4.97 -18.81 19.35
CA ASP A 33 4.89 -19.52 18.06
C ASP A 33 5.02 -18.58 16.86
N LEU A 34 4.40 -17.38 16.94
CA LEU A 34 4.55 -16.36 15.92
C LEU A 34 6.00 -15.88 15.85
N ALA A 35 6.61 -15.55 16.98
CA ALA A 35 8.00 -15.14 17.08
C ALA A 35 8.94 -16.17 16.43
N LYS A 36 8.74 -17.46 16.71
CA LYS A 36 9.50 -18.56 16.07
C LYS A 36 9.29 -18.61 14.55
N LYS A 37 8.05 -18.45 14.07
CA LYS A 37 7.75 -18.50 12.63
C LYS A 37 8.37 -17.34 11.85
N VAL A 38 8.45 -16.15 12.44
CA VAL A 38 9.00 -14.96 11.79
C VAL A 38 10.49 -14.76 12.06
N SER A 39 11.11 -15.55 12.95
CA SER A 39 12.49 -15.36 13.42
C SER A 39 13.56 -15.41 12.33
N SER A 40 13.27 -16.00 11.16
CA SER A 40 14.16 -15.97 10.00
C SER A 40 14.24 -14.61 9.30
N PHE A 41 13.29 -13.72 9.55
CA PHE A 41 13.19 -12.41 8.92
C PHE A 41 13.20 -11.26 9.92
N VAL A 42 12.58 -11.48 11.09
CA VAL A 42 12.34 -10.44 12.10
C VAL A 42 12.50 -11.04 13.51
N ASP A 43 13.23 -10.34 14.37
CA ASP A 43 13.27 -10.61 15.82
C ASP A 43 12.09 -9.85 16.46
N LEU A 44 11.06 -10.62 16.89
CA LEU A 44 9.86 -10.11 17.53
C LEU A 44 10.02 -10.18 19.03
N ARG A 45 9.93 -9.03 19.71
CA ARG A 45 9.95 -8.89 21.17
C ARG A 45 8.70 -8.18 21.64
N TYR A 46 8.24 -8.46 22.84
CA TYR A 46 7.15 -7.76 23.51
C TYR A 46 7.35 -7.76 25.01
N GLU A 47 6.82 -6.78 25.73
CA GLU A 47 7.02 -6.70 27.17
C GLU A 47 5.91 -7.37 27.95
N LYS A 48 4.63 -7.14 27.59
CA LYS A 48 3.50 -7.54 28.43
C LYS A 48 2.33 -8.09 27.62
N ILE A 49 1.69 -9.12 28.15
CA ILE A 49 0.39 -9.61 27.69
C ILE A 49 -0.64 -9.34 28.76
N GLU A 50 -1.71 -8.64 28.39
CA GLU A 50 -2.86 -8.37 29.24
C GLU A 50 -4.09 -9.09 28.69
N THR A 51 -4.87 -9.69 29.58
CA THR A 51 -6.08 -10.42 29.22
C THR A 51 -7.28 -9.91 30.02
N SER A 52 -8.44 -9.83 29.37
CA SER A 52 -9.70 -9.43 30.00
C SER A 52 -10.73 -10.54 29.88
N LEU A 53 -11.50 -10.76 30.95
CA LEU A 53 -12.64 -11.67 30.95
C LEU A 53 -13.82 -11.14 30.11
N GLN A 54 -13.73 -9.90 29.64
CA GLN A 54 -14.66 -9.32 28.66
C GLN A 54 -14.34 -9.73 27.21
N GLY A 55 -13.40 -10.66 27.00
CA GLY A 55 -13.06 -11.18 25.67
C GLY A 55 -11.99 -10.39 24.93
N SER A 56 -11.03 -9.82 25.63
CA SER A 56 -9.92 -9.14 24.95
C SER A 56 -8.52 -9.61 25.42
N VAL A 57 -7.57 -9.53 24.50
CA VAL A 57 -6.13 -9.71 24.73
C VAL A 57 -5.40 -8.51 24.16
N SER A 58 -4.46 -7.95 24.92
CA SER A 58 -3.56 -6.89 24.48
C SER A 58 -2.12 -7.34 24.66
N ILE A 59 -1.30 -7.09 23.67
CA ILE A 59 0.15 -7.28 23.68
C ILE A 59 0.75 -5.90 23.58
N ASN A 60 1.57 -5.53 24.55
CA ASN A 60 2.07 -4.18 24.69
C ASN A 60 3.59 -4.14 24.45
N ASP A 61 4.06 -2.98 23.99
CA ASP A 61 5.46 -2.63 23.76
C ASP A 61 6.17 -3.66 22.87
N ILE A 62 5.63 -3.79 21.66
CA ILE A 62 6.12 -4.72 20.65
C ILE A 62 7.24 -4.05 19.86
N ALA A 63 8.36 -4.75 19.69
CA ALA A 63 9.49 -4.36 18.86
C ALA A 63 9.74 -5.43 17.79
N LEU A 64 9.80 -5.01 16.53
CA LEU A 64 10.06 -5.84 15.36
C LEU A 64 11.39 -5.40 14.74
N TYR A 65 12.49 -6.06 15.10
CA TYR A 65 13.81 -5.78 14.54
C TYR A 65 14.07 -6.63 13.30
N SER A 66 14.46 -6.00 12.21
CA SER A 66 14.88 -6.69 10.97
C SER A 66 16.38 -6.58 10.77
N ALA A 67 17.08 -7.70 10.87
CA ALA A 67 18.54 -7.73 10.62
C ALA A 67 18.91 -7.42 9.15
N LEU A 68 17.99 -7.64 8.20
CA LEU A 68 18.21 -7.34 6.78
C LEU A 68 18.21 -5.84 6.50
N ILE A 69 17.44 -5.09 7.26
CA ILE A 69 17.24 -3.63 7.10
C ILE A 69 18.04 -2.87 8.16
N ASP A 70 18.43 -3.56 9.24
CA ASP A 70 19.08 -3.01 10.43
C ASP A 70 18.26 -1.87 11.04
N ASP A 71 16.99 -2.19 11.34
CA ASP A 71 16.06 -1.21 11.90
C ASP A 71 14.93 -1.90 12.69
N THR A 72 14.20 -1.12 13.51
CA THR A 72 13.16 -1.59 14.42
C THR A 72 11.86 -0.82 14.23
N ILE A 73 10.77 -1.52 13.97
CA ILE A 73 9.40 -0.98 14.10
C ILE A 73 8.96 -1.17 15.55
N LYS A 74 8.52 -0.10 16.20
CA LYS A 74 7.90 -0.15 17.51
C LYS A 74 6.40 -0.03 17.38
N ILE A 75 5.66 -0.83 18.16
CA ILE A 75 4.20 -0.80 18.22
C ILE A 75 3.81 -0.74 19.70
N LYS A 76 3.07 0.31 20.07
CA LYS A 76 2.67 0.51 21.46
C LYS A 76 1.78 -0.63 21.97
N SER A 77 0.79 -1.02 21.17
CA SER A 77 -0.07 -2.15 21.54
C SER A 77 -0.75 -2.80 20.34
N LEU A 78 -0.98 -4.09 20.43
CA LEU A 78 -1.84 -4.89 19.57
C LEU A 78 -2.95 -5.48 20.43
N LYS A 79 -4.20 -5.07 20.21
CA LYS A 79 -5.36 -5.54 20.95
C LYS A 79 -6.32 -6.31 20.05
N LEU A 80 -6.67 -7.51 20.47
CA LEU A 80 -7.72 -8.33 19.88
C LEU A 80 -8.92 -8.35 20.84
N THR A 81 -10.11 -8.05 20.34
CA THR A 81 -11.36 -8.07 21.10
C THR A 81 -12.42 -8.89 20.37
N THR A 82 -13.15 -9.71 21.09
CA THR A 82 -14.31 -10.49 20.64
C THR A 82 -15.52 -10.16 21.51
N ASN A 83 -16.71 -10.70 21.21
CA ASN A 83 -17.92 -10.43 22.00
C ASN A 83 -17.79 -10.76 23.49
N ASP A 84 -17.08 -11.85 23.79
CA ASP A 84 -16.90 -12.36 25.15
C ASP A 84 -15.67 -13.27 25.24
N VAL A 85 -15.35 -13.70 26.47
CA VAL A 85 -14.21 -14.58 26.76
C VAL A 85 -14.30 -15.96 26.06
N PHE A 86 -15.52 -16.51 25.91
CA PHE A 86 -15.69 -17.83 25.28
C PHE A 86 -15.50 -17.73 23.77
N SER A 87 -15.94 -16.64 23.17
CA SER A 87 -15.67 -16.32 21.77
C SER A 87 -14.19 -16.22 21.50
N LEU A 88 -13.42 -15.60 22.38
CA LEU A 88 -11.97 -15.51 22.31
C LEU A 88 -11.29 -16.89 22.44
N LEU A 89 -11.67 -17.69 23.45
CA LEU A 89 -11.12 -19.04 23.66
C LEU A 89 -11.41 -19.99 22.49
N THR A 90 -12.58 -19.84 21.85
CA THR A 90 -12.99 -20.69 20.74
C THR A 90 -12.57 -20.16 19.36
N LEU A 91 -12.01 -18.96 19.28
CA LEU A 91 -11.63 -18.28 18.04
C LEU A 91 -10.80 -19.17 17.11
N HIS A 92 -9.71 -19.73 17.63
CA HIS A 92 -8.83 -20.62 16.86
C HIS A 92 -9.57 -21.86 16.31
N SER A 93 -10.44 -22.47 17.12
CA SER A 93 -11.24 -23.63 16.70
C SER A 93 -12.27 -23.27 15.64
N LYS A 94 -12.93 -22.09 15.76
CA LYS A 94 -13.88 -21.58 14.76
C LYS A 94 -13.17 -21.35 13.42
N LEU A 95 -12.02 -20.66 13.43
CA LEU A 95 -11.23 -20.39 12.21
C LEU A 95 -10.73 -21.67 11.54
N LYS A 96 -10.24 -22.66 12.30
CA LYS A 96 -9.87 -23.98 11.74
C LYS A 96 -11.02 -24.70 11.05
N LYS A 97 -12.25 -24.50 11.52
CA LYS A 97 -13.47 -25.09 10.94
C LYS A 97 -14.08 -24.22 9.85
N ASN A 98 -13.39 -23.18 9.38
CA ASN A 98 -13.86 -22.18 8.41
C ASN A 98 -15.18 -21.50 8.85
N LYS A 99 -15.43 -21.39 10.15
CA LYS A 99 -16.54 -20.63 10.70
C LYS A 99 -16.11 -19.20 10.95
N ILE A 100 -16.97 -18.26 10.61
CA ILE A 100 -16.76 -16.84 10.88
C ILE A 100 -17.20 -16.58 12.33
N PRO A 101 -16.35 -16.01 13.19
CA PRO A 101 -16.78 -15.52 14.51
C PRO A 101 -17.82 -14.39 14.35
N GLU A 102 -18.71 -14.21 15.33
CA GLU A 102 -19.77 -13.19 15.26
C GLU A 102 -19.19 -11.78 15.16
N SER A 103 -18.13 -11.48 15.90
CA SER A 103 -17.41 -10.23 15.78
C SER A 103 -15.93 -10.38 16.13
N MET A 104 -15.13 -9.48 15.61
CA MET A 104 -13.74 -9.32 15.98
C MET A 104 -13.31 -7.87 15.74
N LEU A 105 -12.55 -7.33 16.67
CA LEU A 105 -11.84 -6.06 16.53
C LEU A 105 -10.36 -6.29 16.77
N ILE A 106 -9.54 -5.86 15.83
CA ILE A 106 -8.09 -5.77 15.95
C ILE A 106 -7.73 -4.30 15.96
N HIS A 107 -7.04 -3.87 17.00
CA HIS A 107 -6.53 -2.51 17.13
C HIS A 107 -5.00 -2.57 17.29
N ILE A 108 -4.28 -2.04 16.32
CA ILE A 108 -2.83 -1.82 16.38
C ILE A 108 -2.64 -0.34 16.66
N GLN A 109 -2.05 0.00 17.79
CA GLN A 109 -1.90 1.36 18.24
C GLN A 109 -0.44 1.78 18.32
N GLY A 110 -0.14 2.98 17.86
CA GLY A 110 1.16 3.61 18.01
C GLY A 110 2.26 2.86 17.26
N ILE A 111 2.04 2.53 15.99
CA ILE A 111 3.14 2.09 15.11
C ILE A 111 4.02 3.31 14.87
N GLU A 112 5.27 3.23 15.34
CA GLU A 112 6.24 4.31 15.21
C GLU A 112 7.16 4.04 14.02
N MET A 113 7.22 4.99 13.08
CA MET A 113 8.13 4.96 11.94
C MET A 113 8.99 6.24 11.93
N ASP A 114 10.28 6.07 12.19
CA ASP A 114 11.27 7.14 12.07
C ASP A 114 11.62 7.37 10.60
N MET A 115 11.48 8.60 10.11
CA MET A 115 11.79 8.96 8.73
C MET A 115 13.31 8.95 8.44
N GLU A 116 14.16 9.00 9.47
CA GLU A 116 15.60 8.74 9.32
C GLU A 116 15.95 7.26 9.31
N GLY A 117 15.04 6.39 9.72
CA GLY A 117 15.21 4.95 9.79
C GLY A 117 15.41 4.30 8.44
N ASN A 118 16.03 3.12 8.45
CA ASN A 118 16.29 2.34 7.23
C ASN A 118 14.99 1.74 6.67
N ILE A 119 13.99 1.47 7.50
CA ILE A 119 12.68 0.97 7.06
C ILE A 119 12.00 2.03 6.19
N ALA A 120 11.90 3.28 6.67
CA ALA A 120 11.30 4.37 5.90
C ALA A 120 12.04 4.59 4.58
N LYS A 121 13.37 4.61 4.58
CA LYS A 121 14.22 4.72 3.39
C LYS A 121 14.01 3.55 2.42
N THR A 122 13.83 2.33 2.92
CA THR A 122 13.63 1.14 2.09
C THR A 122 12.24 1.13 1.46
N LEU A 123 11.20 1.45 2.23
CA LEU A 123 9.81 1.50 1.74
C LEU A 123 9.61 2.58 0.67
N THR A 124 10.34 3.68 0.77
CA THR A 124 10.27 4.82 -0.15
C THR A 124 11.45 4.89 -1.12
N SER A 125 12.24 3.81 -1.24
CA SER A 125 13.45 3.77 -2.07
C SER A 125 13.20 4.22 -3.51
N PRO A 126 14.09 5.04 -4.09
CA PRO A 126 14.02 5.44 -5.48
C PRO A 126 14.16 4.27 -6.47
N ASP A 127 14.67 3.12 -6.02
CA ASP A 127 14.80 1.90 -6.84
C ASP A 127 13.47 1.16 -7.03
N THR A 128 12.44 1.48 -6.22
CA THR A 128 11.08 0.97 -6.43
C THR A 128 10.45 1.62 -7.66
N PRO A 129 9.77 0.86 -8.54
CA PRO A 129 9.06 1.46 -9.67
C PRO A 129 8.05 2.51 -9.22
N LEU A 130 7.99 3.63 -9.93
CA LEU A 130 6.99 4.66 -9.67
C LEU A 130 5.60 4.11 -9.93
N THR A 131 4.69 4.35 -8.99
CA THR A 131 3.29 4.00 -9.11
C THR A 131 2.49 5.11 -9.80
N MET A 132 1.26 4.81 -10.19
CA MET A 132 0.32 5.84 -10.65
C MET A 132 0.08 6.89 -9.54
N ALA A 133 0.00 6.46 -8.28
CA ALA A 133 -0.17 7.36 -7.15
C ALA A 133 1.02 8.31 -6.98
N ASP A 134 2.27 7.82 -7.13
CA ASP A 134 3.47 8.67 -7.11
C ASP A 134 3.40 9.74 -8.21
N ASN A 135 3.04 9.32 -9.44
CA ASN A 135 2.94 10.24 -10.56
C ASN A 135 1.89 11.34 -10.33
N ILE A 136 0.70 10.96 -9.83
CA ILE A 136 -0.36 11.92 -9.50
C ILE A 136 0.07 12.83 -8.36
N ALA A 137 0.63 12.27 -7.31
CA ALA A 137 1.00 13.03 -6.12
C ALA A 137 2.07 14.10 -6.41
N THR A 138 2.96 13.86 -7.36
CA THR A 138 4.10 14.75 -7.67
C THR A 138 3.89 15.65 -8.89
N LEU A 139 2.69 15.67 -9.47
CA LEU A 139 2.36 16.61 -10.56
C LEU A 139 2.63 18.05 -10.13
N ALA A 140 3.29 18.81 -10.99
CA ALA A 140 3.72 20.19 -10.74
C ALA A 140 4.62 20.36 -9.50
N CYS A 141 5.31 19.32 -9.00
CA CYS A 141 6.16 19.40 -7.80
C CYS A 141 7.66 19.50 -8.13
N GLY A 142 8.04 20.23 -9.16
CA GLY A 142 9.41 20.42 -9.59
C GLY A 142 10.06 19.09 -9.99
N ASN A 143 11.23 18.80 -9.41
CA ASN A 143 11.96 17.56 -9.67
C ASN A 143 11.59 16.40 -8.74
N THR A 144 10.62 16.60 -7.85
CA THR A 144 10.15 15.57 -6.92
C THR A 144 9.40 14.48 -7.68
N LYS A 145 9.87 13.24 -7.59
CA LYS A 145 9.26 12.08 -8.27
C LYS A 145 8.44 11.20 -7.33
N ARG A 146 8.67 11.33 -6.03
CA ARG A 146 8.00 10.59 -4.97
C ARG A 146 8.08 11.37 -3.66
N PHE A 147 7.08 11.22 -2.82
CA PHE A 147 7.15 11.67 -1.45
C PHE A 147 7.84 10.59 -0.60
N ASP A 148 9.16 10.52 -0.74
CA ASP A 148 10.01 9.61 0.02
C ASP A 148 10.25 10.12 1.45
N ALA A 149 10.96 9.32 2.26
CA ALA A 149 11.27 9.66 3.64
C ALA A 149 11.95 11.03 3.78
N LYS A 150 12.86 11.37 2.84
CA LYS A 150 13.54 12.66 2.83
C LYS A 150 12.58 13.82 2.54
N VAL A 151 11.72 13.66 1.56
CA VAL A 151 10.70 14.67 1.23
C VAL A 151 9.72 14.86 2.39
N LEU A 152 9.30 13.77 3.06
CA LEU A 152 8.44 13.85 4.24
C LEU A 152 9.13 14.61 5.39
N GLN A 153 10.43 14.38 5.60
CA GLN A 153 11.23 15.17 6.56
C GLN A 153 11.28 16.65 6.17
N ASP A 154 11.52 16.96 4.91
CA ASP A 154 11.54 18.34 4.40
C ASP A 154 10.17 19.03 4.53
N MET A 155 9.07 18.24 4.60
CA MET A 155 7.71 18.69 4.93
C MET A 155 7.47 18.80 6.45
N GLY A 156 8.43 18.40 7.29
CA GLY A 156 8.37 18.49 8.76
C GLY A 156 7.80 17.24 9.45
N TYR A 157 7.85 16.08 8.84
CA TYR A 157 7.50 14.80 9.46
C TYR A 157 8.78 14.04 9.83
N GLU A 158 9.23 14.16 11.08
CA GLU A 158 10.40 13.42 11.57
C GLU A 158 10.06 11.97 11.94
N THR A 159 8.93 11.79 12.61
CA THR A 159 8.38 10.50 12.99
C THR A 159 6.90 10.47 12.64
N ILE A 160 6.45 9.37 12.05
CA ILE A 160 5.03 9.12 11.76
C ILE A 160 4.52 8.09 12.75
N PHE A 161 3.40 8.40 13.41
CA PHE A 161 2.66 7.45 14.23
C PHE A 161 1.40 7.02 13.50
N ALA A 162 1.16 5.70 13.49
CA ALA A 162 0.00 5.13 12.85
C ALA A 162 -0.81 4.28 13.82
N ASP A 163 -2.12 4.45 13.78
CA ASP A 163 -3.11 3.58 14.43
C ASP A 163 -3.92 2.88 13.35
N PHE A 164 -4.16 1.61 13.55
CA PHE A 164 -4.93 0.79 12.63
C PHE A 164 -6.00 0.02 13.36
N ILE A 165 -7.27 0.13 12.93
CA ILE A 165 -8.40 -0.61 13.47
C ILE A 165 -9.05 -1.41 12.34
N PHE A 166 -9.14 -2.71 12.53
CA PHE A 166 -9.95 -3.61 11.73
C PHE A 166 -11.06 -4.19 12.60
N GLN A 167 -12.30 -3.99 12.21
CA GLN A 167 -13.46 -4.52 12.91
C GLN A 167 -14.40 -5.18 11.92
N TYR A 168 -15.01 -6.28 12.32
CA TYR A 168 -16.17 -6.80 11.63
C TYR A 168 -17.24 -7.30 12.57
N GLN A 169 -18.49 -7.32 12.07
CA GLN A 169 -19.64 -7.93 12.69
C GLN A 169 -20.33 -8.84 11.68
N PHE A 170 -20.54 -10.09 12.05
CA PHE A 170 -21.16 -11.11 11.21
C PHE A 170 -22.52 -11.50 11.75
N ASP A 171 -23.57 -11.35 10.94
CA ASP A 171 -24.90 -11.86 11.20
C ASP A 171 -25.10 -13.18 10.45
N GLU A 172 -25.02 -14.30 11.17
CA GLU A 172 -25.19 -15.64 10.59
C GLU A 172 -26.60 -15.83 10.03
N SER A 173 -27.64 -15.20 10.63
CA SER A 173 -29.03 -15.35 10.21
C SER A 173 -29.30 -14.70 8.85
N GLN A 174 -28.70 -13.57 8.58
CA GLN A 174 -28.80 -12.85 7.31
C GLN A 174 -27.67 -13.22 6.33
N GLY A 175 -26.61 -13.86 6.81
CA GLY A 175 -25.39 -14.11 6.03
C GLY A 175 -24.72 -12.82 5.61
N SER A 176 -24.76 -11.77 6.46
CA SER A 176 -24.17 -10.46 6.21
C SER A 176 -22.95 -10.23 7.10
N LEU A 177 -21.96 -9.53 6.56
CA LEU A 177 -20.73 -9.16 7.24
C LEU A 177 -20.51 -7.68 7.06
N ASP A 178 -20.56 -6.92 8.15
CA ASP A 178 -20.20 -5.51 8.18
C ASP A 178 -18.72 -5.38 8.55
N LEU A 179 -17.95 -4.72 7.70
CA LEU A 179 -16.52 -4.48 7.84
C LEU A 179 -16.27 -3.01 8.09
N THR A 180 -15.39 -2.70 9.03
CA THR A 180 -14.85 -1.35 9.25
C THR A 180 -13.32 -1.44 9.32
N LEU A 181 -12.66 -0.59 8.55
CA LEU A 181 -11.23 -0.40 8.58
C LEU A 181 -10.97 1.09 8.82
N ILE A 182 -10.16 1.39 9.83
CA ILE A 182 -9.73 2.76 10.14
C ILE A 182 -8.22 2.77 10.17
N GLU A 183 -7.62 3.68 9.45
CA GLU A 183 -6.22 4.03 9.49
C GLU A 183 -6.10 5.50 9.88
N ASN A 184 -5.34 5.77 10.93
CA ASN A 184 -5.04 7.12 11.38
C ASN A 184 -3.52 7.31 11.39
N LEU A 185 -3.05 8.19 10.52
CA LEU A 185 -1.66 8.63 10.46
C LEU A 185 -1.58 10.00 11.13
N ASP A 186 -1.08 10.02 12.37
CA ASP A 186 -1.03 11.23 13.20
C ASP A 186 -0.42 12.41 12.44
N ARG A 187 -1.10 13.53 12.46
CA ARG A 187 -0.76 14.77 11.75
C ARG A 187 -0.70 14.68 10.21
N LEU A 188 -1.05 13.54 9.60
CA LEU A 188 -1.14 13.42 8.14
C LEU A 188 -2.60 13.38 7.68
N PHE A 189 -3.27 12.29 7.96
CA PHE A 189 -4.67 12.07 7.57
C PHE A 189 -5.28 10.89 8.33
N SER A 190 -6.60 10.76 8.26
CA SER A 190 -7.31 9.54 8.61
C SER A 190 -8.14 9.01 7.45
N ILE A 191 -8.25 7.67 7.38
CA ILE A 191 -9.13 6.99 6.42
C ILE A 191 -10.04 6.03 7.18
N LYS A 192 -11.33 6.07 6.87
CA LYS A 192 -12.30 5.09 7.36
C LYS A 192 -13.02 4.45 6.18
N LEU A 193 -12.89 3.14 6.05
CA LEU A 193 -13.61 2.33 5.07
C LEU A 193 -14.65 1.47 5.78
N ASN A 194 -15.90 1.55 5.36
CA ASN A 194 -16.94 0.61 5.78
C ASN A 194 -17.45 -0.13 4.55
N ALA A 195 -17.71 -1.43 4.71
CA ALA A 195 -18.28 -2.26 3.67
C ALA A 195 -19.24 -3.28 4.26
N THR A 196 -20.41 -3.45 3.64
CA THR A 196 -21.33 -4.56 3.93
C THR A 196 -21.18 -5.62 2.84
N VAL A 197 -20.96 -6.86 3.25
CA VAL A 197 -20.84 -8.01 2.35
C VAL A 197 -21.92 -9.01 2.66
N ASN A 198 -22.70 -9.40 1.67
CA ASN A 198 -23.85 -10.28 1.81
C ASN A 198 -23.58 -11.68 1.21
N ASN A 199 -24.45 -12.64 1.51
CA ASN A 199 -24.34 -14.03 1.07
C ASN A 199 -23.08 -14.76 1.58
N ILE A 200 -22.59 -14.39 2.76
CA ILE A 200 -21.49 -15.08 3.41
C ILE A 200 -22.04 -16.13 4.36
N ARG A 201 -21.78 -17.39 4.11
CA ARG A 201 -22.12 -18.49 5.03
C ARG A 201 -20.91 -19.13 5.69
N ARG A 202 -19.74 -19.00 5.08
CA ARG A 202 -18.44 -19.53 5.56
C ARG A 202 -17.33 -18.68 5.01
N LEU A 203 -16.13 -18.77 5.60
CA LEU A 203 -14.93 -18.15 5.04
C LEU A 203 -14.77 -18.63 3.58
N PRO A 204 -14.73 -17.71 2.61
CA PRO A 204 -14.67 -18.10 1.20
C PRO A 204 -13.38 -18.86 0.94
N ARG A 205 -13.50 -20.04 0.36
CA ARG A 205 -12.37 -20.67 -0.33
C ARG A 205 -12.33 -20.05 -1.72
N ILE A 206 -11.23 -19.40 -2.07
CA ILE A 206 -11.02 -18.71 -3.38
C ILE A 206 -10.90 -19.75 -4.52
N THR A 207 -11.80 -20.73 -4.59
CA THR A 207 -11.75 -21.82 -5.58
C THR A 207 -12.84 -21.74 -6.64
N SER A 208 -13.81 -20.82 -6.52
CA SER A 208 -14.81 -20.62 -7.57
C SER A 208 -15.31 -19.18 -7.61
N LEU A 209 -15.32 -18.59 -8.80
CA LEU A 209 -15.88 -17.27 -9.10
C LEU A 209 -17.41 -17.21 -8.98
N THR A 210 -18.09 -18.36 -8.99
CA THR A 210 -19.56 -18.46 -9.00
C THR A 210 -20.23 -18.27 -7.63
N SER A 211 -19.44 -18.21 -6.55
CA SER A 211 -19.94 -17.99 -5.18
C SER A 211 -19.25 -16.79 -4.52
N LEU A 212 -18.96 -15.76 -5.28
CA LEU A 212 -18.39 -14.54 -4.71
C LEU A 212 -19.41 -13.88 -3.77
N PRO A 213 -18.97 -13.42 -2.58
CA PRO A 213 -19.81 -12.65 -1.69
C PRO A 213 -20.31 -11.39 -2.40
N LYS A 214 -21.58 -11.01 -2.16
CA LYS A 214 -22.15 -9.79 -2.74
C LYS A 214 -21.78 -8.59 -1.87
N ILE A 215 -21.07 -7.62 -2.46
CA ILE A 215 -20.81 -6.34 -1.78
C ILE A 215 -22.10 -5.52 -1.81
N GLY A 216 -22.56 -5.07 -0.65
CA GLY A 216 -23.75 -4.27 -0.51
C GLY A 216 -23.46 -2.78 -0.60
N LYS A 217 -23.08 -2.17 0.51
CA LYS A 217 -22.71 -0.75 0.58
C LYS A 217 -21.24 -0.61 0.92
N VAL A 218 -20.57 0.35 0.26
CA VAL A 218 -19.19 0.74 0.59
C VAL A 218 -19.18 2.23 0.87
N SER A 219 -18.55 2.66 1.96
CA SER A 219 -18.28 4.07 2.22
C SER A 219 -16.82 4.27 2.58
N LEU A 220 -16.21 5.29 1.99
CA LEU A 220 -14.86 5.76 2.25
C LEU A 220 -14.95 7.19 2.78
N ASN A 221 -14.41 7.41 3.97
CA ASN A 221 -14.22 8.74 4.54
C ASN A 221 -12.71 9.01 4.62
N TYR A 222 -12.26 10.12 4.08
CA TYR A 222 -10.90 10.62 4.18
C TYR A 222 -10.95 11.97 4.88
N ASP A 223 -10.05 12.18 5.83
CA ASP A 223 -9.91 13.43 6.59
C ASP A 223 -8.45 13.87 6.55
N ASP A 224 -8.17 15.02 5.95
CA ASP A 224 -6.82 15.58 5.90
C ASP A 224 -6.52 16.33 7.21
N ASP A 225 -5.45 15.95 7.89
CA ASP A 225 -4.98 16.68 9.07
C ASP A 225 -3.95 17.75 8.69
N SER A 226 -2.94 17.40 7.89
CA SER A 226 -1.99 18.41 7.39
C SER A 226 -1.23 18.00 6.13
N LEU A 227 -1.45 16.78 5.61
CA LEU A 227 -0.67 16.25 4.49
C LEU A 227 -0.83 17.11 3.24
N ALA A 228 -2.05 17.49 2.88
CA ALA A 228 -2.31 18.28 1.68
C ALA A 228 -1.72 19.69 1.78
N SER A 229 -1.91 20.38 2.92
CA SER A 229 -1.38 21.72 3.12
C SER A 229 0.15 21.76 3.09
N ARG A 230 0.83 20.81 3.76
CA ARG A 230 2.30 20.72 3.77
C ARG A 230 2.86 20.34 2.41
N LYS A 231 2.19 19.42 1.69
CA LYS A 231 2.53 19.06 0.31
C LYS A 231 2.45 20.28 -0.62
N ILE A 232 1.36 21.04 -0.54
CA ILE A 232 1.17 22.26 -1.35
C ILE A 232 2.28 23.27 -1.06
N GLN A 233 2.56 23.53 0.22
CA GLN A 233 3.63 24.43 0.62
C GLN A 233 5.00 23.96 0.11
N TYR A 234 5.32 22.68 0.26
CA TYR A 234 6.56 22.08 -0.21
C TYR A 234 6.70 22.23 -1.73
N CYS A 235 5.69 21.80 -2.49
CA CYS A 235 5.74 21.81 -3.95
C CYS A 235 5.75 23.23 -4.54
N ALA A 236 5.01 24.17 -3.96
CA ALA A 236 5.08 25.58 -4.33
C ALA A 236 6.51 26.15 -4.15
N LYS A 237 7.15 25.83 -3.01
CA LYS A 237 8.55 26.20 -2.75
C LYS A 237 9.53 25.60 -3.76
N GLN A 238 9.37 24.31 -4.11
CA GLN A 238 10.19 23.65 -5.12
C GLN A 238 10.08 24.32 -6.49
N ASN A 239 8.90 24.82 -6.85
CA ASN A 239 8.65 25.54 -8.11
C ASN A 239 8.93 27.04 -8.06
N LYS A 240 9.27 27.61 -6.91
CA LYS A 240 9.39 29.06 -6.69
C LYS A 240 8.10 29.80 -7.10
N SER A 241 6.95 29.22 -6.80
CA SER A 241 5.60 29.73 -7.09
C SER A 241 4.82 29.97 -5.82
N THR A 242 3.71 30.71 -5.93
CA THR A 242 2.72 30.77 -4.86
C THR A 242 1.96 29.46 -4.72
N GLN A 243 1.25 29.22 -3.60
CA GLN A 243 0.44 28.03 -3.42
C GLN A 243 -0.71 27.95 -4.45
N ASP A 244 -1.36 29.07 -4.73
CA ASP A 244 -2.42 29.14 -5.74
C ASP A 244 -1.93 28.80 -7.16
N GLU A 245 -0.78 29.33 -7.57
CA GLU A 245 -0.16 29.00 -8.85
C GLU A 245 0.21 27.51 -8.93
N TYR A 246 0.72 26.94 -7.83
CA TYR A 246 0.97 25.50 -7.75
C TYR A 246 -0.31 24.70 -7.91
N ILE A 247 -1.38 25.05 -7.15
CA ILE A 247 -2.67 24.35 -7.21
C ILE A 247 -3.24 24.38 -8.62
N ASP A 248 -3.27 25.54 -9.26
CA ASP A 248 -3.81 25.69 -10.61
C ASP A 248 -3.04 24.84 -11.64
N LYS A 249 -1.72 24.84 -11.53
CA LYS A 249 -0.86 24.02 -12.37
C LYS A 249 -1.05 22.53 -12.10
N HIS A 250 -1.10 22.14 -10.82
CA HIS A 250 -1.31 20.76 -10.42
C HIS A 250 -2.65 20.22 -10.95
N VAL A 251 -3.74 20.97 -10.79
CA VAL A 251 -5.08 20.59 -11.29
C VAL A 251 -5.10 20.46 -12.80
N THR A 252 -4.44 21.37 -13.52
CA THR A 252 -4.33 21.31 -14.98
C THR A 252 -3.59 20.05 -15.43
N LEU A 253 -2.46 19.74 -14.81
CA LEU A 253 -1.67 18.55 -15.14
C LEU A 253 -2.38 17.25 -14.70
N PHE A 254 -3.14 17.30 -13.61
CA PHE A 254 -3.96 16.18 -13.13
C PHE A 254 -5.07 15.84 -14.13
N ASP A 255 -5.79 16.84 -14.63
CA ASP A 255 -6.81 16.63 -15.65
C ASP A 255 -6.21 16.06 -16.94
N GLN A 256 -5.10 16.59 -17.42
CA GLN A 256 -4.37 16.07 -18.57
C GLN A 256 -3.90 14.63 -18.37
N TYR A 257 -3.40 14.31 -17.16
CA TYR A 257 -2.97 12.95 -16.81
C TYR A 257 -4.14 11.97 -16.86
N LEU A 258 -5.27 12.33 -16.25
CA LEU A 258 -6.47 11.50 -16.26
C LEU A 258 -7.05 11.31 -17.67
N GLN A 259 -7.07 12.37 -18.50
CA GLN A 259 -7.50 12.27 -19.91
C GLN A 259 -6.61 11.30 -20.70
N GLN A 260 -5.31 11.25 -20.45
CA GLN A 260 -4.42 10.26 -21.05
C GLN A 260 -4.76 8.82 -20.61
N LEU A 261 -5.31 8.65 -19.41
CA LEU A 261 -5.85 7.36 -18.92
C LEU A 261 -7.24 7.05 -19.46
N GLY A 262 -7.85 7.95 -20.24
CA GLY A 262 -9.22 7.83 -20.72
C GLY A 262 -10.27 8.21 -19.67
N ILE A 263 -9.89 8.95 -18.62
CA ILE A 263 -10.77 9.43 -17.57
C ILE A 263 -11.03 10.92 -17.76
N ASN A 264 -12.30 11.30 -17.91
CA ASN A 264 -12.75 12.69 -17.94
C ASN A 264 -13.63 12.95 -16.72
N LEU A 265 -13.16 13.78 -15.80
CA LEU A 265 -13.88 14.09 -14.55
C LEU A 265 -15.05 15.03 -14.76
N GLY A 266 -15.02 15.88 -15.81
CA GLY A 266 -15.92 17.00 -15.95
C GLY A 266 -15.63 18.16 -14.98
N SER A 267 -16.28 19.30 -15.22
CA SER A 267 -16.01 20.55 -14.49
C SER A 267 -16.29 20.47 -12.98
N ASP A 268 -17.33 19.73 -12.60
CA ASP A 268 -17.82 19.70 -11.21
C ASP A 268 -16.85 18.94 -10.28
N LEU A 269 -16.38 17.77 -10.75
CA LEU A 269 -15.39 16.98 -9.99
C LEU A 269 -14.01 17.66 -9.99
N LEU A 270 -13.62 18.26 -11.12
CA LEU A 270 -12.34 18.96 -11.21
C LEU A 270 -12.34 20.23 -10.34
N GLY A 271 -13.47 20.94 -10.31
CA GLY A 271 -13.68 22.08 -9.41
C GLY A 271 -13.61 21.66 -7.93
N ALA A 272 -14.33 20.60 -7.55
CA ALA A 272 -14.31 20.06 -6.19
C ALA A 272 -12.91 19.60 -5.78
N TYR A 273 -12.15 18.97 -6.68
CA TYR A 273 -10.76 18.63 -6.45
C TYR A 273 -9.88 19.86 -6.19
N LYS A 274 -10.04 20.92 -7.00
CA LYS A 274 -9.34 22.17 -6.78
C LYS A 274 -9.68 22.81 -5.43
N ASP A 275 -10.97 22.82 -5.07
CA ASP A 275 -11.43 23.37 -3.80
C ASP A 275 -10.88 22.56 -2.62
N SER A 276 -10.81 21.21 -2.71
CA SER A 276 -10.19 20.37 -1.68
C SER A 276 -8.70 20.58 -1.50
N LEU A 277 -7.99 21.08 -2.52
CA LEU A 277 -6.59 21.47 -2.38
C LEU A 277 -6.42 22.86 -1.74
N LYS A 278 -7.37 23.77 -1.98
CA LYS A 278 -7.35 25.13 -1.36
C LYS A 278 -7.74 25.09 0.10
N GLU A 279 -8.74 24.29 0.41
CA GLU A 279 -9.28 24.08 1.76
C GLU A 279 -9.25 22.58 2.06
N PRO A 280 -8.08 22.02 2.44
CA PRO A 280 -7.98 20.61 2.81
C PRO A 280 -8.93 20.26 3.96
N GLY A 281 -9.63 19.16 3.83
CA GLY A 281 -10.63 18.71 4.80
C GLY A 281 -11.11 17.30 4.47
N ASN A 282 -12.43 17.08 4.57
CA ASN A 282 -13.01 15.76 4.40
C ASN A 282 -13.44 15.44 2.96
N ILE A 283 -13.31 14.16 2.60
CA ILE A 283 -13.87 13.59 1.37
C ILE A 283 -14.66 12.34 1.76
N ASP A 284 -15.94 12.32 1.46
CA ASP A 284 -16.83 11.20 1.71
C ASP A 284 -17.34 10.62 0.40
N LEU A 285 -17.05 9.35 0.16
CA LEU A 285 -17.56 8.59 -0.98
C LEU A 285 -18.44 7.45 -0.47
N THR A 286 -19.66 7.37 -0.96
CA THR A 286 -20.57 6.24 -0.71
C THR A 286 -20.99 5.62 -2.02
N LEU A 287 -20.91 4.28 -2.09
CA LEU A 287 -21.35 3.45 -3.19
C LEU A 287 -22.39 2.45 -2.66
N ASP A 288 -23.59 2.43 -3.24
CA ASP A 288 -24.60 1.43 -2.91
C ASP A 288 -24.71 0.42 -4.05
N LEU A 289 -24.21 -0.79 -3.79
CA LEU A 289 -24.09 -1.89 -4.75
C LEU A 289 -25.20 -2.94 -4.58
N ARG A 290 -26.19 -2.69 -3.71
CA ARG A 290 -27.23 -3.68 -3.36
C ARG A 290 -28.11 -4.12 -4.54
N GLY A 291 -28.20 -3.30 -5.58
CA GLY A 291 -28.97 -3.63 -6.81
C GLY A 291 -28.22 -4.48 -7.83
N ILE A 292 -26.97 -4.92 -7.53
CA ILE A 292 -26.14 -5.64 -8.47
C ILE A 292 -26.13 -7.13 -8.13
N ASP A 293 -26.72 -7.91 -9.00
CA ASP A 293 -26.82 -9.36 -8.82
C ASP A 293 -25.60 -10.12 -9.40
N ASP A 294 -24.97 -9.60 -10.44
CA ASP A 294 -23.79 -10.20 -11.07
C ASP A 294 -22.69 -9.17 -11.31
N TYR A 295 -21.50 -9.42 -10.72
CA TYR A 295 -20.33 -8.56 -10.94
C TYR A 295 -19.80 -8.62 -12.38
N MET A 296 -20.11 -9.70 -13.13
CA MET A 296 -19.75 -9.78 -14.54
C MET A 296 -20.57 -8.82 -15.39
N GLU A 297 -21.82 -8.53 -14.98
CA GLU A 297 -22.63 -7.49 -15.61
C GLU A 297 -22.05 -6.09 -15.36
N LEU A 298 -21.51 -5.82 -14.16
CA LEU A 298 -20.85 -4.56 -13.86
C LEU A 298 -19.73 -4.24 -14.87
N ALA A 299 -18.99 -5.26 -15.29
CA ALA A 299 -17.92 -5.08 -16.26
C ALA A 299 -18.44 -4.64 -17.64
N GLN A 300 -19.73 -4.88 -17.93
CA GLN A 300 -20.35 -4.59 -19.23
C GLN A 300 -21.11 -3.25 -19.24
N ILE A 301 -21.53 -2.75 -18.06
CA ILE A 301 -22.25 -1.48 -17.93
C ILE A 301 -21.30 -0.32 -18.22
N PRO A 302 -21.66 0.66 -19.07
CA PRO A 302 -20.90 1.90 -19.22
C PRO A 302 -20.76 2.62 -17.87
N ILE A 303 -19.60 3.23 -17.60
CA ILE A 303 -19.33 3.84 -16.27
C ILE A 303 -20.30 4.98 -15.92
N PRO A 304 -20.73 5.85 -16.84
CA PRO A 304 -21.77 6.83 -16.53
C PRO A 304 -23.07 6.20 -16.06
N ASP A 305 -23.51 5.13 -16.70
CA ASP A 305 -24.72 4.38 -16.32
C ASP A 305 -24.51 3.64 -14.99
N LEU A 306 -23.30 3.11 -14.76
CA LEU A 306 -22.91 2.50 -13.50
C LEU A 306 -23.04 3.49 -12.34
N ILE A 307 -22.47 4.70 -12.47
CA ILE A 307 -22.53 5.74 -11.43
C ILE A 307 -23.97 6.15 -11.15
N HIS A 308 -24.79 6.26 -12.19
CA HIS A 308 -26.22 6.59 -12.05
C HIS A 308 -26.99 5.47 -11.33
N ASN A 309 -26.72 4.22 -11.69
CA ASN A 309 -27.41 3.04 -11.13
C ASN A 309 -26.94 2.69 -9.71
N LEU A 310 -25.71 3.05 -9.33
CA LEU A 310 -25.09 2.70 -8.04
C LEU A 310 -25.44 3.64 -6.89
N SER A 311 -26.39 4.57 -7.04
CA SER A 311 -26.68 5.55 -5.99
C SER A 311 -25.37 6.09 -5.32
N THR A 312 -24.44 6.52 -6.16
CA THR A 312 -23.13 7.01 -5.73
C THR A 312 -23.28 8.43 -5.15
N GLU A 313 -22.71 8.66 -3.99
CA GLU A 313 -22.67 9.98 -3.37
C GLU A 313 -21.23 10.35 -3.04
N LEU A 314 -20.80 11.52 -3.52
CA LEU A 314 -19.53 12.14 -3.19
C LEU A 314 -19.78 13.47 -2.48
N LYS A 315 -19.11 13.67 -1.34
CA LYS A 315 -19.04 14.97 -0.67
C LYS A 315 -17.58 15.37 -0.53
N VAL A 316 -17.33 16.66 -0.67
CA VAL A 316 -16.04 17.30 -0.40
C VAL A 316 -16.32 18.47 0.51
N ASN A 317 -15.71 18.49 1.70
CA ASN A 317 -15.97 19.48 2.75
C ASN A 317 -17.48 19.64 3.00
N ASP A 318 -18.17 18.50 3.22
CA ASP A 318 -19.62 18.36 3.43
C ASP A 318 -20.52 18.80 2.26
N LYS A 319 -19.93 19.31 1.17
CA LYS A 319 -20.70 19.70 -0.03
C LYS A 319 -20.86 18.50 -0.95
N LYS A 320 -22.10 18.20 -1.33
CA LYS A 320 -22.42 17.14 -2.30
C LYS A 320 -21.97 17.55 -3.70
N ILE A 321 -21.20 16.69 -4.36
CA ILE A 321 -20.62 16.90 -5.67
C ILE A 321 -21.34 16.05 -6.71
N GLY A 322 -21.72 16.64 -7.81
CA GLY A 322 -22.33 15.93 -8.95
C GLY A 322 -21.28 15.15 -9.74
N MET A 323 -21.58 13.88 -10.05
CA MET A 323 -20.69 13.01 -10.82
C MET A 323 -21.24 12.67 -12.22
N HIS A 324 -22.31 13.32 -12.63
CA HIS A 324 -23.02 13.03 -13.89
C HIS A 324 -22.18 13.30 -15.15
N ARG A 325 -21.09 14.05 -15.04
CA ARG A 325 -20.14 14.35 -16.15
C ARG A 325 -18.91 13.46 -16.15
N LEU A 326 -18.76 12.56 -15.17
CA LEU A 326 -17.64 11.61 -15.16
C LEU A 326 -17.82 10.61 -16.30
N ASN A 327 -16.80 10.53 -17.14
CA ASN A 327 -16.75 9.56 -18.24
C ASN A 327 -15.41 8.82 -18.24
N ILE A 328 -15.44 7.51 -18.45
CA ILE A 328 -14.24 6.69 -18.50
C ILE A 328 -14.29 5.82 -19.76
N ASN A 329 -13.28 5.99 -20.62
CA ASN A 329 -13.03 5.11 -21.73
C ASN A 329 -12.38 3.81 -21.19
N LYS A 330 -13.18 2.74 -21.04
CA LYS A 330 -12.74 1.46 -20.46
C LYS A 330 -11.56 0.86 -21.22
N ASP A 331 -11.60 0.87 -22.54
CA ASP A 331 -10.55 0.24 -23.36
C ASP A 331 -9.22 0.96 -23.18
N GLN A 332 -9.24 2.29 -23.20
CA GLN A 332 -8.05 3.11 -22.97
C GLN A 332 -7.51 2.92 -21.56
N PHE A 333 -8.38 2.94 -20.56
CA PHE A 333 -8.00 2.73 -19.14
C PHE A 333 -7.39 1.34 -18.93
N MET A 334 -8.01 0.28 -19.46
CA MET A 334 -7.51 -1.09 -19.32
C MET A 334 -6.18 -1.29 -20.05
N GLN A 335 -6.00 -0.73 -21.24
CA GLN A 335 -4.73 -0.78 -21.97
C GLN A 335 -3.59 -0.13 -21.19
N MET A 336 -3.86 0.98 -20.51
CA MET A 336 -2.86 1.69 -19.71
C MET A 336 -2.60 0.97 -18.37
N ALA A 337 -3.65 0.56 -17.67
CA ALA A 337 -3.55 -0.10 -16.36
C ALA A 337 -2.83 -1.47 -16.44
N LEU A 338 -3.03 -2.22 -17.53
CA LEU A 338 -2.37 -3.51 -17.75
C LEU A 338 -0.98 -3.40 -18.37
N GLY A 339 -0.45 -2.18 -18.56
CA GLY A 339 0.87 -1.97 -19.14
C GLY A 339 0.99 -2.35 -20.62
N HIS A 340 -0.13 -2.53 -21.32
CA HIS A 340 -0.15 -2.85 -22.74
C HIS A 340 0.09 -1.63 -23.64
N SER A 341 0.04 -0.42 -23.07
CA SER A 341 0.36 0.82 -23.79
C SER A 341 1.87 1.03 -23.82
N LYS A 342 2.43 1.09 -25.04
CA LYS A 342 3.84 1.46 -25.28
C LYS A 342 4.10 2.96 -25.08
N LYS A 343 3.07 3.78 -24.86
CA LYS A 343 3.22 5.21 -24.58
C LYS A 343 3.37 5.43 -23.06
N ALA A 344 4.55 5.88 -22.66
CA ALA A 344 4.70 6.45 -21.32
C ALA A 344 3.75 7.66 -21.20
N ILE A 345 3.04 7.77 -20.07
CA ILE A 345 2.24 8.95 -19.76
C ILE A 345 3.25 10.07 -19.50
N ILE A 346 3.44 10.96 -20.48
CA ILE A 346 4.33 12.10 -20.37
C ILE A 346 3.45 13.33 -20.16
N VAL A 347 3.23 13.70 -18.92
CA VAL A 347 2.73 15.03 -18.57
C VAL A 347 3.96 15.92 -18.45
N SER A 348 4.38 16.52 -19.57
CA SER A 348 5.51 17.45 -19.57
C SER A 348 5.04 18.83 -19.13
N ASP A 349 5.60 19.31 -18.03
CA ASP A 349 5.53 20.71 -17.66
C ASP A 349 6.34 21.52 -18.68
N PRO A 350 5.72 22.41 -19.45
CA PRO A 350 6.42 23.19 -20.50
C PRO A 350 7.52 24.10 -19.93
N ASN A 351 7.54 24.34 -18.61
CA ASN A 351 8.54 25.19 -17.95
C ASN A 351 9.68 24.40 -17.30
N VAL A 352 9.59 23.07 -17.21
CA VAL A 352 10.68 22.23 -16.75
C VAL A 352 11.54 21.86 -17.96
N LYS A 353 12.73 22.43 -18.07
CA LYS A 353 13.72 21.92 -19.03
C LYS A 353 13.92 20.44 -18.73
N PRO A 354 13.79 19.54 -19.73
CA PRO A 354 14.04 18.14 -19.52
C PRO A 354 15.47 18.01 -18.97
N ASP A 355 15.59 17.50 -17.75
CA ASP A 355 16.88 17.07 -17.24
C ASP A 355 17.45 16.09 -18.25
N LYS A 356 18.71 16.31 -18.66
CA LYS A 356 19.42 15.28 -19.42
C LYS A 356 19.29 14.00 -18.62
N PRO A 357 18.79 12.90 -19.22
CA PRO A 357 18.60 11.65 -18.50
C PRO A 357 19.87 11.33 -17.75
N ALA A 358 19.76 11.14 -16.43
CA ALA A 358 20.91 10.77 -15.61
C ALA A 358 21.47 9.50 -16.20
N LYS A 359 22.77 9.53 -16.55
CA LYS A 359 23.44 8.36 -17.12
C LYS A 359 23.33 7.21 -16.13
N ALA A 360 22.67 6.13 -16.52
CA ALA A 360 22.42 4.96 -15.69
C ALA A 360 22.64 3.67 -16.49
N PHE A 361 22.71 2.55 -15.77
CA PHE A 361 22.74 1.23 -16.41
C PHE A 361 21.33 0.79 -16.79
N HIS A 362 21.07 0.65 -18.10
CA HIS A 362 19.81 0.19 -18.64
C HIS A 362 19.91 -1.25 -19.11
N THR A 363 18.95 -2.09 -18.74
CA THR A 363 18.89 -3.48 -19.22
C THR A 363 18.51 -3.49 -20.69
N ILE A 364 19.29 -4.17 -21.52
CA ILE A 364 19.05 -4.31 -22.95
C ILE A 364 19.01 -5.79 -23.36
N SER A 365 18.42 -6.08 -24.52
CA SER A 365 18.50 -7.41 -25.08
C SER A 365 19.92 -7.71 -25.59
N ARG A 366 20.35 -8.97 -25.47
CA ARG A 366 21.67 -9.41 -25.93
C ARG A 366 21.97 -9.06 -27.40
N THR A 367 20.93 -9.06 -28.24
CA THR A 367 21.04 -8.74 -29.68
C THR A 367 21.26 -7.24 -29.94
N GLN A 368 20.89 -6.38 -29.00
CA GLN A 368 21.09 -4.93 -29.12
C GLN A 368 22.49 -4.48 -28.69
N LEU A 369 23.27 -5.32 -28.01
CA LEU A 369 24.62 -4.97 -27.53
C LEU A 369 25.53 -4.41 -28.65
N ILE A 370 25.37 -4.88 -29.87
CA ILE A 370 26.14 -4.41 -31.01
C ILE A 370 26.06 -2.90 -31.25
N LYS A 371 24.94 -2.28 -30.87
CA LYS A 371 24.71 -0.84 -31.03
C LYS A 371 25.48 0.02 -30.01
N TYR A 372 25.98 -0.61 -28.92
CA TYR A 372 26.58 0.09 -27.78
C TYR A 372 28.09 -0.10 -27.69
N ASN A 373 28.75 -0.23 -28.85
CA ASN A 373 30.23 -0.31 -28.88
C ASN A 373 30.86 0.89 -28.15
N LYS A 374 31.89 0.65 -27.36
CA LYS A 374 32.60 1.62 -26.49
C LYS A 374 31.80 2.17 -25.29
N HIS A 375 30.57 1.69 -25.03
CA HIS A 375 29.83 2.04 -23.81
C HIS A 375 30.27 1.16 -22.62
N GLN A 376 30.07 1.67 -21.40
CA GLN A 376 30.23 0.87 -20.18
C GLN A 376 29.11 -0.15 -20.10
N VAL A 377 29.46 -1.41 -19.82
CA VAL A 377 28.49 -2.51 -19.76
C VAL A 377 28.68 -3.36 -18.51
N ILE A 378 27.62 -4.00 -18.08
CA ILE A 378 27.62 -5.12 -17.14
C ILE A 378 26.99 -6.31 -17.87
N ILE A 379 27.77 -7.37 -18.08
CA ILE A 379 27.31 -8.60 -18.75
C ILE A 379 27.33 -9.75 -17.74
N LYS A 380 26.17 -10.39 -17.54
CA LYS A 380 26.06 -11.62 -16.76
C LYS A 380 25.90 -12.81 -17.71
N THR A 381 26.73 -13.83 -17.53
CA THR A 381 26.69 -15.05 -18.35
C THR A 381 25.85 -16.14 -17.71
N LYS A 382 25.47 -17.13 -18.51
CA LYS A 382 24.67 -18.29 -18.08
C LYS A 382 25.36 -19.12 -16.99
N ASN A 383 26.69 -19.13 -16.98
CA ASN A 383 27.52 -19.79 -15.96
C ASN A 383 27.70 -18.96 -14.67
N GLY A 384 27.00 -17.83 -14.52
CA GLY A 384 26.97 -16.99 -13.32
C GLY A 384 28.10 -15.96 -13.22
N LYS A 385 29.03 -15.89 -14.18
CA LYS A 385 30.10 -14.88 -14.18
C LYS A 385 29.54 -13.50 -14.57
N THR A 386 30.09 -12.46 -13.94
CA THR A 386 29.74 -11.05 -14.24
C THR A 386 30.97 -10.32 -14.73
N TYR A 387 30.85 -9.65 -15.86
CA TYR A 387 31.92 -8.84 -16.47
C TYR A 387 31.43 -7.39 -16.52
N GLN A 388 32.25 -6.48 -16.01
CA GLN A 388 31.97 -5.04 -16.03
C GLN A 388 33.14 -4.31 -16.69
N GLY A 389 32.85 -3.42 -17.63
CA GLY A 389 33.88 -2.65 -18.33
C GLY A 389 33.38 -2.05 -19.63
N GLN A 390 34.28 -1.57 -20.46
CA GLN A 390 33.97 -0.99 -21.76
C GLN A 390 33.75 -2.10 -22.81
N LEU A 391 32.60 -2.07 -23.48
CA LEU A 391 32.30 -3.01 -24.56
C LEU A 391 33.11 -2.72 -25.81
N GLN A 392 33.70 -3.75 -26.36
CA GLN A 392 34.33 -3.73 -27.67
C GLN A 392 33.68 -4.83 -28.52
N VAL A 393 33.05 -4.43 -29.62
CA VAL A 393 32.45 -5.35 -30.58
C VAL A 393 33.50 -5.71 -31.63
N THR A 394 33.94 -6.96 -31.64
CA THR A 394 34.89 -7.46 -32.66
C THR A 394 34.13 -7.87 -33.91
N LYS A 395 34.63 -7.44 -35.08
CA LYS A 395 33.99 -7.70 -36.40
C LYS A 395 34.21 -9.15 -36.91
N ASP A 396 34.73 -10.01 -36.11
CA ASP A 396 34.96 -11.38 -36.52
C ASP A 396 33.64 -12.16 -36.68
N ARG A 397 33.57 -13.08 -37.64
CA ARG A 397 32.31 -13.79 -38.03
C ARG A 397 31.65 -14.61 -36.91
N ARG A 398 32.25 -14.71 -35.75
CA ARG A 398 31.64 -15.17 -34.49
C ARG A 398 31.51 -13.96 -33.58
N PHE A 399 30.32 -13.46 -33.38
CA PHE A 399 29.99 -12.33 -32.52
C PHE A 399 30.60 -12.54 -31.13
N LYS A 400 31.83 -12.07 -30.93
CA LYS A 400 32.51 -12.03 -29.65
C LYS A 400 32.49 -10.62 -29.13
N TYR A 401 32.01 -10.48 -27.93
CA TYR A 401 32.08 -9.22 -27.21
C TYR A 401 33.30 -9.25 -26.29
N ALA A 402 34.15 -8.27 -26.38
CA ALA A 402 35.24 -8.07 -25.43
C ALA A 402 34.83 -7.01 -24.40
N VAL A 403 34.87 -7.34 -23.12
CA VAL A 403 34.65 -6.40 -22.02
C VAL A 403 35.99 -6.06 -21.42
N SER A 404 36.45 -4.84 -21.62
CA SER A 404 37.73 -4.36 -21.12
C SER A 404 37.59 -3.67 -19.79
N SER A 405 38.23 -4.18 -18.74
CA SER A 405 38.27 -3.59 -17.41
C SER A 405 39.68 -3.11 -17.06
N ARG A 406 39.81 -1.93 -16.45
CA ARG A 406 41.08 -1.45 -15.90
C ARG A 406 41.27 -2.02 -14.49
N THR A 407 42.38 -2.73 -14.29
CA THR A 407 42.84 -3.22 -12.98
C THR A 407 44.14 -2.51 -12.57
N ARG A 408 44.55 -2.66 -11.31
CA ARG A 408 45.82 -2.08 -10.82
C ARG A 408 47.08 -2.56 -11.60
N GLY A 409 46.97 -3.64 -12.37
CA GLY A 409 48.04 -4.24 -13.16
C GLY A 409 47.94 -4.04 -14.68
N GLY A 410 46.98 -3.24 -15.18
CA GLY A 410 46.79 -3.01 -16.61
C GLY A 410 45.34 -3.18 -17.09
N GLN A 411 45.18 -3.26 -18.40
CA GLN A 411 43.88 -3.46 -19.03
C GLN A 411 43.70 -4.95 -19.34
N VAL A 412 42.61 -5.55 -18.81
CA VAL A 412 42.25 -6.95 -19.07
C VAL A 412 40.97 -6.96 -19.94
N SER A 413 41.01 -7.75 -21.03
CA SER A 413 39.85 -7.93 -21.92
C SER A 413 39.31 -9.36 -21.78
N TYR A 414 38.02 -9.45 -21.47
CA TYR A 414 37.29 -10.72 -21.38
C TYR A 414 36.46 -10.91 -22.65
N HIS A 415 36.59 -12.05 -23.29
CA HIS A 415 35.81 -12.39 -24.47
C HIS A 415 34.56 -13.18 -24.02
N VAL A 416 33.40 -12.75 -24.45
CA VAL A 416 32.11 -13.35 -24.13
C VAL A 416 31.34 -13.63 -25.41
N ASP A 417 30.92 -14.85 -25.62
CA ASP A 417 30.12 -15.22 -26.77
C ASP A 417 28.66 -14.77 -26.55
N LEU A 418 27.98 -14.34 -27.61
CA LEU A 418 26.61 -13.84 -27.55
C LEU A 418 25.64 -14.88 -26.93
N GLU A 419 25.86 -16.15 -27.23
CA GLU A 419 25.03 -17.26 -26.77
C GLU A 419 25.16 -17.50 -25.26
N ASP A 420 26.30 -17.13 -24.67
CA ASP A 420 26.54 -17.28 -23.24
C ASP A 420 25.97 -16.15 -22.39
N ILE A 421 25.50 -15.07 -23.01
CA ILE A 421 24.96 -13.92 -22.29
C ILE A 421 23.56 -14.24 -21.75
N LYS A 422 23.40 -14.17 -20.44
CA LYS A 422 22.12 -14.28 -19.73
C LYS A 422 21.40 -12.93 -19.67
N SER A 423 22.13 -11.87 -19.30
CA SER A 423 21.60 -10.50 -19.25
C SER A 423 22.70 -9.49 -19.50
N ALA A 424 22.35 -8.34 -20.06
CA ALA A 424 23.27 -7.23 -20.32
C ALA A 424 22.64 -5.90 -19.90
N GLN A 425 23.46 -5.03 -19.31
CA GLN A 425 23.13 -3.66 -18.98
C GLN A 425 24.15 -2.73 -19.61
N VAL A 426 23.72 -1.58 -20.14
CA VAL A 426 24.57 -0.57 -20.77
C VAL A 426 24.36 0.77 -20.07
N TYR A 427 25.45 1.49 -19.85
CA TYR A 427 25.47 2.81 -19.25
C TYR A 427 25.40 3.88 -20.33
N TYR A 428 24.27 4.61 -20.39
CA TYR A 428 24.06 5.75 -21.30
C TYR A 428 23.07 6.76 -20.77
#